data_abdd62c107a6bdecf439f004ac293856
#
_entry.id   abdd62c107a6bdecf439f004ac293856
#
_cell.length_a   1.000
_cell.length_b   1.000
_cell.length_c   1.000
_cell.angle_alpha   90.00
_cell.angle_beta   90.00
_cell.angle_gamma   90.00
#
_symmetry.space_group_name_H-M   'P 1'
#
loop_
_entity.id
_entity.type
_entity.pdbx_description
1 polymer ?
#
loop_
_entity_poly.entity_id
_entity_poly.type
_entity_poly.pdbx_seq_one_letter_code
_entity_poly.pdbx_strand_id
1 'polypeptide(L)'
;MRFFLYLQKILSMTLIIDCGSTKAEWVLLNGKNVVSRFVSNGFNPNFCDEKLIAEIIENSLQNIDNQNVKRVIFYGSGCGSEANQNKIKVIFKKALNKAEIVVFPDTLGACHALFGNKPGIACILGTGSNACVFDGEKITRSVASLGFMIGDEGSGCHIGKRIVHDYFLGLMPEDLRLKFDEKYHLDRDAFLKRVYQGEQPSRYLAEFAKFAADNIENQYIIKIVGECFEGFLSSSFRLERSVMEKSYSNVGFVGSIAYIFKEILLQQLENHNVKCSKILKNPMDGLIEFYKN
;
A
#
# COMPACT_ATOMS: atom_id res chain seq x y z
N MET A 1 35.08 -27.91 8.52
CA MET A 1 33.63 -28.02 8.72
C MET A 1 32.99 -26.74 9.31
N ARG A 2 33.49 -26.15 10.42
CA ARG A 2 32.95 -24.89 10.98
C ARG A 2 33.08 -23.68 10.05
N PHE A 3 34.18 -23.54 9.28
CA PHE A 3 34.42 -22.46 8.32
C PHE A 3 33.45 -22.56 7.12
N PHE A 4 33.13 -23.77 6.65
CA PHE A 4 32.17 -24.01 5.58
C PHE A 4 30.73 -23.70 6.00
N LEU A 5 30.38 -24.04 7.24
CA LEU A 5 29.08 -23.68 7.84
C LEU A 5 28.96 -22.17 8.09
N TYR A 6 30.08 -21.50 8.40
CA TYR A 6 30.12 -20.04 8.56
C TYR A 6 29.95 -19.33 7.20
N LEU A 7 30.59 -19.84 6.14
CA LEU A 7 30.41 -19.34 4.77
C LEU A 7 28.99 -19.63 4.23
N GLN A 8 28.40 -20.79 4.54
CA GLN A 8 26.99 -21.05 4.18
C GLN A 8 26.00 -20.12 4.90
N LYS A 9 26.29 -19.73 6.14
CA LYS A 9 25.48 -18.76 6.90
C LYS A 9 25.60 -17.33 6.36
N ILE A 10 26.77 -16.99 5.78
CA ILE A 10 27.07 -15.66 5.16
C ILE A 10 26.36 -15.54 3.79
N LEU A 11 26.05 -16.65 3.11
CA LEU A 11 25.51 -16.65 1.75
C LEU A 11 24.00 -16.91 1.66
N SER A 12 23.28 -16.92 2.77
CA SER A 12 21.83 -17.14 2.76
C SER A 12 21.08 -15.80 2.75
N MET A 13 20.76 -15.31 1.56
CA MET A 13 20.08 -14.04 1.40
C MET A 13 18.57 -14.21 1.36
N THR A 14 17.85 -13.30 2.04
CA THR A 14 16.39 -13.20 2.02
C THR A 14 15.99 -11.93 1.27
N LEU A 15 15.17 -12.08 0.25
CA LEU A 15 14.59 -10.98 -0.51
C LEU A 15 13.19 -10.69 0.03
N ILE A 16 12.98 -9.51 0.57
CA ILE A 16 11.69 -9.01 1.02
C ILE A 16 11.15 -8.03 -0.01
N ILE A 17 9.89 -8.18 -0.39
CA ILE A 17 9.25 -7.33 -1.39
C ILE A 17 7.89 -6.88 -0.85
N ASP A 18 7.68 -5.57 -0.85
CA ASP A 18 6.36 -4.95 -0.64
C ASP A 18 5.88 -4.37 -1.97
N CYS A 19 4.84 -4.96 -2.54
CA CYS A 19 4.34 -4.64 -3.87
C CYS A 19 2.91 -4.10 -3.82
N GLY A 20 2.80 -2.77 -3.88
CA GLY A 20 1.52 -2.12 -4.18
C GLY A 20 1.21 -2.12 -5.68
N SER A 21 0.01 -1.71 -6.07
CA SER A 21 -0.40 -1.63 -7.48
C SER A 21 0.44 -0.64 -8.31
N THR A 22 1.06 0.34 -7.67
CA THR A 22 1.79 1.43 -8.35
C THR A 22 3.30 1.27 -8.26
N LYS A 23 3.80 0.85 -7.10
CA LYS A 23 5.21 0.81 -6.73
C LYS A 23 5.48 -0.46 -5.94
N ALA A 24 6.64 -1.09 -6.19
CA ALA A 24 7.16 -2.16 -5.37
C ALA A 24 8.50 -1.74 -4.75
N GLU A 25 8.69 -2.05 -3.49
CA GLU A 25 9.94 -1.83 -2.78
C GLU A 25 10.61 -3.18 -2.49
N TRP A 26 11.90 -3.28 -2.77
CA TRP A 26 12.69 -4.49 -2.71
C TRP A 26 13.84 -4.31 -1.74
N VAL A 27 14.02 -5.27 -0.84
CA VAL A 27 15.12 -5.27 0.12
C VAL A 27 15.76 -6.64 0.17
N LEU A 28 17.07 -6.68 -0.06
CA LEU A 28 17.88 -7.88 0.08
C LEU A 28 18.55 -7.86 1.45
N LEU A 29 18.30 -8.88 2.26
CA LEU A 29 18.94 -9.07 3.55
C LEU A 29 19.99 -10.19 3.48
N ASN A 30 21.14 -9.97 4.12
CA ASN A 30 22.07 -11.01 4.51
C ASN A 30 22.11 -11.10 6.05
N GLY A 31 21.42 -12.08 6.59
CA GLY A 31 21.12 -12.12 8.03
C GLY A 31 20.35 -10.87 8.45
N LYS A 32 20.90 -10.09 9.39
CA LYS A 32 20.29 -8.84 9.87
C LYS A 32 20.70 -7.59 9.07
N ASN A 33 21.58 -7.71 8.09
CA ASN A 33 22.10 -6.57 7.35
C ASN A 33 21.34 -6.35 6.05
N VAL A 34 20.96 -5.10 5.78
CA VAL A 34 20.44 -4.68 4.47
C VAL A 34 21.61 -4.58 3.49
N VAL A 35 21.58 -5.40 2.44
CA VAL A 35 22.62 -5.43 1.39
C VAL A 35 22.22 -4.54 0.22
N SER A 36 20.96 -4.56 -0.16
CA SER A 36 20.42 -3.76 -1.25
C SER A 36 18.99 -3.32 -0.94
N ARG A 37 18.63 -2.12 -1.42
CA ARG A 37 17.28 -1.57 -1.34
C ARG A 37 16.99 -0.73 -2.58
N PHE A 38 15.93 -1.00 -3.28
CA PHE A 38 15.54 -0.28 -4.49
C PHE A 38 14.04 -0.34 -4.73
N VAL A 39 13.59 0.34 -5.76
CA VAL A 39 12.18 0.49 -6.12
C VAL A 39 11.98 0.13 -7.58
N SER A 40 10.85 -0.52 -7.87
CA SER A 40 10.38 -0.79 -9.22
C SER A 40 8.93 -0.33 -9.40
N ASN A 41 8.41 -0.49 -10.61
CA ASN A 41 6.98 -0.47 -10.83
C ASN A 41 6.31 -1.58 -10.01
N GLY A 42 5.17 -1.24 -9.40
CA GLY A 42 4.31 -2.22 -8.76
C GLY A 42 3.36 -2.88 -9.76
N PHE A 43 2.69 -3.92 -9.29
CA PHE A 43 1.68 -4.64 -10.06
C PHE A 43 0.60 -5.24 -9.16
N ASN A 44 -0.55 -5.53 -9.76
CA ASN A 44 -1.62 -6.24 -9.08
C ASN A 44 -2.08 -7.39 -10.00
N PRO A 45 -1.99 -8.65 -9.57
CA PRO A 45 -2.30 -9.82 -10.39
C PRO A 45 -3.77 -9.91 -10.83
N ASN A 46 -4.67 -9.09 -10.27
CA ASN A 46 -6.04 -8.97 -10.75
C ASN A 46 -6.17 -8.13 -12.02
N PHE A 47 -5.20 -7.25 -12.30
CA PHE A 47 -5.26 -6.26 -13.38
C PHE A 47 -4.10 -6.33 -14.36
N CYS A 48 -3.01 -7.04 -13.99
CA CYS A 48 -1.84 -7.22 -14.83
C CYS A 48 -1.77 -8.66 -15.34
N ASP A 49 -1.38 -8.82 -16.61
CA ASP A 49 -1.11 -10.14 -17.17
C ASP A 49 0.20 -10.73 -16.63
N GLU A 50 0.36 -12.04 -16.80
CA GLU A 50 1.54 -12.76 -16.28
C GLU A 50 2.85 -12.34 -16.95
N LYS A 51 2.80 -11.92 -18.21
CA LYS A 51 3.96 -11.52 -18.98
C LYS A 51 4.53 -10.21 -18.41
N LEU A 52 3.68 -9.21 -18.20
CA LEU A 52 4.08 -7.94 -17.59
C LEU A 52 4.63 -8.14 -16.17
N ILE A 53 3.99 -8.99 -15.37
CA ILE A 53 4.47 -9.31 -14.01
C ILE A 53 5.86 -9.96 -14.08
N ALA A 54 6.05 -10.92 -14.98
CA ALA A 54 7.34 -11.59 -15.15
C ALA A 54 8.44 -10.61 -15.58
N GLU A 55 8.16 -9.73 -16.54
CA GLU A 55 9.09 -8.69 -17.01
C GLU A 55 9.51 -7.75 -15.86
N ILE A 56 8.57 -7.30 -15.03
CA ILE A 56 8.86 -6.45 -13.87
C ILE A 56 9.76 -7.19 -12.87
N ILE A 57 9.45 -8.45 -12.57
CA ILE A 57 10.24 -9.27 -11.63
C ILE A 57 11.65 -9.52 -12.19
N GLU A 58 11.78 -9.97 -13.43
CA GLU A 58 13.06 -10.26 -14.06
C GLU A 58 13.97 -9.01 -14.14
N ASN A 59 13.43 -7.87 -14.56
CA ASN A 59 14.17 -6.60 -14.58
C ASN A 59 14.59 -6.16 -13.18
N SER A 60 13.75 -6.39 -12.16
CA SER A 60 14.06 -6.04 -10.78
C SER A 60 15.17 -6.91 -10.21
N LEU A 61 15.19 -8.21 -10.53
CA LEU A 61 16.21 -9.15 -10.08
C LEU A 61 17.60 -8.86 -10.65
N GLN A 62 17.72 -8.10 -11.73
CA GLN A 62 19.01 -7.64 -12.26
C GLN A 62 19.71 -6.62 -11.34
N ASN A 63 19.00 -5.98 -10.44
CA ASN A 63 19.57 -4.99 -9.50
C ASN A 63 20.21 -5.63 -8.26
N ILE A 64 20.21 -6.95 -8.14
CA ILE A 64 20.75 -7.69 -6.99
C ILE A 64 21.59 -8.89 -7.43
N ASP A 65 22.49 -9.34 -6.56
CA ASP A 65 23.10 -10.67 -6.67
C ASP A 65 22.05 -11.73 -6.32
N ASN A 66 21.33 -12.21 -7.34
CA ASN A 66 20.23 -13.15 -7.17
C ASN A 66 20.66 -14.61 -6.99
N GLN A 67 21.94 -14.96 -7.25
CA GLN A 67 22.45 -16.33 -7.17
C GLN A 67 22.41 -16.89 -5.74
N ASN A 68 22.54 -16.01 -4.75
CA ASN A 68 22.59 -16.34 -3.33
C ASN A 68 21.25 -16.16 -2.61
N VAL A 69 20.19 -15.77 -3.32
CA VAL A 69 18.83 -15.66 -2.75
C VAL A 69 18.31 -17.06 -2.44
N LYS A 70 18.06 -17.33 -1.16
CA LYS A 70 17.52 -18.62 -0.67
C LYS A 70 16.04 -18.52 -0.33
N ARG A 71 15.56 -17.32 -0.04
CA ARG A 71 14.16 -17.08 0.35
C ARG A 71 13.67 -15.79 -0.25
N VAL A 72 12.46 -15.81 -0.80
CA VAL A 72 11.70 -14.64 -1.23
C VAL A 72 10.45 -14.55 -0.38
N ILE A 73 10.24 -13.38 0.22
CA ILE A 73 9.05 -13.05 1.00
C ILE A 73 8.36 -11.89 0.28
N PHE A 74 7.27 -12.20 -0.37
CA PHE A 74 6.53 -11.25 -1.18
C PHE A 74 5.21 -10.88 -0.49
N TYR A 75 5.00 -9.61 -0.26
CA TYR A 75 3.74 -9.02 0.15
C TYR A 75 3.15 -8.25 -1.01
N GLY A 76 1.96 -8.60 -1.46
CA GLY A 76 1.41 -8.00 -2.68
C GLY A 76 -0.05 -7.63 -2.62
N SER A 77 -0.33 -6.44 -3.16
CA SER A 77 -1.68 -6.02 -3.49
C SER A 77 -2.32 -7.02 -4.46
N GLY A 78 -3.57 -7.40 -4.21
CA GLY A 78 -4.27 -8.41 -5.00
C GLY A 78 -3.91 -9.86 -4.68
N CYS A 79 -2.99 -10.14 -3.74
CA CYS A 79 -2.59 -11.49 -3.31
C CYS A 79 -3.45 -12.05 -2.17
N GLY A 80 -4.70 -11.59 -2.02
CA GLY A 80 -5.63 -12.12 -1.02
C GLY A 80 -6.17 -13.51 -1.35
N SER A 81 -6.17 -13.93 -2.62
CA SER A 81 -6.59 -15.27 -3.04
C SER A 81 -5.42 -16.22 -3.22
N GLU A 82 -5.64 -17.49 -2.93
CA GLU A 82 -4.64 -18.56 -3.15
C GLU A 82 -4.23 -18.65 -4.63
N ALA A 83 -5.16 -18.45 -5.55
CA ALA A 83 -4.88 -18.45 -6.98
C ALA A 83 -3.84 -17.38 -7.37
N ASN A 84 -4.01 -16.14 -6.89
CA ASN A 84 -3.06 -15.07 -7.14
C ASN A 84 -1.72 -15.30 -6.44
N GLN A 85 -1.73 -15.82 -5.21
CA GLN A 85 -0.49 -16.19 -4.52
C GLN A 85 0.29 -17.25 -5.31
N ASN A 86 -0.39 -18.29 -5.81
CA ASN A 86 0.24 -19.33 -6.61
C ASN A 86 0.76 -18.80 -7.96
N LYS A 87 0.02 -17.90 -8.61
CA LYS A 87 0.46 -17.19 -9.82
C LYS A 87 1.82 -16.51 -9.60
N ILE A 88 1.93 -15.72 -8.55
CA ILE A 88 3.18 -15.01 -8.20
C ILE A 88 4.29 -15.98 -7.81
N LYS A 89 3.99 -17.03 -7.03
CA LYS A 89 4.96 -18.10 -6.68
C LYS A 89 5.56 -18.75 -7.92
N VAL A 90 4.72 -19.10 -8.91
CA VAL A 90 5.17 -19.73 -10.16
C VAL A 90 6.12 -18.81 -10.94
N ILE A 91 5.80 -17.52 -11.04
CA ILE A 91 6.66 -16.56 -11.75
C ILE A 91 8.02 -16.44 -11.05
N PHE A 92 8.04 -16.24 -9.73
CA PHE A 92 9.32 -16.19 -8.98
C PHE A 92 10.09 -17.49 -9.07
N LYS A 93 9.42 -18.65 -9.07
CA LYS A 93 10.09 -19.96 -9.17
C LYS A 93 10.78 -20.19 -10.52
N LYS A 94 10.27 -19.59 -11.60
CA LYS A 94 10.94 -19.61 -12.91
C LYS A 94 12.25 -18.83 -12.87
N ALA A 95 12.26 -17.65 -12.20
CA ALA A 95 13.43 -16.78 -12.12
C ALA A 95 14.44 -17.23 -11.03
N LEU A 96 13.95 -17.77 -9.90
CA LEU A 96 14.73 -18.15 -8.72
C LEU A 96 14.39 -19.59 -8.29
N ASN A 97 14.74 -20.58 -9.14
CA ASN A 97 14.34 -21.98 -8.98
C ASN A 97 14.79 -22.65 -7.67
N LYS A 98 15.89 -22.17 -7.07
CA LYS A 98 16.46 -22.68 -5.82
C LYS A 98 15.95 -22.00 -4.56
N ALA A 99 15.23 -20.87 -4.69
CA ALA A 99 14.72 -20.13 -3.55
C ALA A 99 13.39 -20.70 -3.04
N GLU A 100 13.17 -20.63 -1.74
CA GLU A 100 11.84 -20.76 -1.13
C GLU A 100 11.04 -19.49 -1.45
N ILE A 101 9.84 -19.64 -2.01
CA ILE A 101 8.98 -18.50 -2.35
C ILE A 101 7.75 -18.50 -1.46
N VAL A 102 7.60 -17.45 -0.66
CA VAL A 102 6.42 -17.24 0.19
C VAL A 102 5.72 -15.98 -0.27
N VAL A 103 4.42 -16.05 -0.51
CA VAL A 103 3.60 -14.93 -1.00
C VAL A 103 2.47 -14.70 -0.02
N PHE A 104 2.32 -13.45 0.39
CA PHE A 104 1.30 -12.97 1.31
C PHE A 104 0.52 -11.78 0.71
N PRO A 105 -0.69 -11.51 1.18
CA PRO A 105 -1.37 -10.26 0.87
C PRO A 105 -0.65 -9.05 1.52
N ASP A 106 -0.73 -7.89 0.89
CA ASP A 106 -0.20 -6.62 1.39
C ASP A 106 -0.74 -6.24 2.78
N THR A 107 -1.97 -6.60 3.08
CA THR A 107 -2.59 -6.41 4.40
C THR A 107 -1.83 -7.13 5.51
N LEU A 108 -1.32 -8.35 5.27
CA LEU A 108 -0.48 -9.04 6.25
C LEU A 108 0.89 -8.35 6.38
N GLY A 109 1.43 -7.80 5.29
CA GLY A 109 2.63 -6.98 5.32
C GLY A 109 2.46 -5.73 6.19
N ALA A 110 1.32 -5.06 6.07
CA ALA A 110 0.98 -3.94 6.94
C ALA A 110 0.89 -4.36 8.42
N CYS A 111 0.28 -5.51 8.73
CA CYS A 111 0.21 -6.04 10.10
C CYS A 111 1.59 -6.29 10.70
N HIS A 112 2.45 -7.00 9.99
CA HIS A 112 3.81 -7.30 10.44
C HIS A 112 4.64 -6.03 10.63
N ALA A 113 4.51 -5.04 9.72
CA ALA A 113 5.24 -3.78 9.81
C ALA A 113 4.79 -2.89 10.98
N LEU A 114 3.50 -2.89 11.27
CA LEU A 114 2.93 -2.06 12.33
C LEU A 114 3.11 -2.69 13.71
N PHE A 115 2.87 -3.98 13.81
CA PHE A 115 2.64 -4.63 15.10
C PHE A 115 3.62 -5.77 15.41
N GLY A 116 4.39 -6.26 14.42
CA GLY A 116 5.15 -7.49 14.57
C GLY A 116 4.22 -8.68 14.79
N ASN A 117 4.37 -9.34 15.94
CA ASN A 117 3.51 -10.46 16.38
C ASN A 117 2.47 -10.03 17.42
N LYS A 118 2.17 -8.73 17.54
CA LYS A 118 1.15 -8.24 18.47
C LYS A 118 -0.18 -8.02 17.74
N PRO A 119 -1.32 -8.25 18.40
CA PRO A 119 -2.62 -8.01 17.78
C PRO A 119 -2.88 -6.51 17.55
N GLY A 120 -3.71 -6.22 16.52
CA GLY A 120 -4.07 -4.85 16.17
C GLY A 120 -4.97 -4.76 14.95
N ILE A 121 -5.39 -3.54 14.61
CA ILE A 121 -6.12 -3.20 13.40
C ILE A 121 -5.19 -2.45 12.47
N ALA A 122 -4.85 -3.05 11.34
CA ALA A 122 -4.02 -2.44 10.31
C ALA A 122 -4.90 -1.82 9.24
N CYS A 123 -4.65 -0.53 8.95
CA CYS A 123 -5.30 0.22 7.90
C CYS A 123 -4.28 0.61 6.82
N ILE A 124 -4.64 0.42 5.56
CA ILE A 124 -3.84 0.85 4.41
C ILE A 124 -4.53 2.03 3.74
N LEU A 125 -3.85 3.17 3.61
CA LEU A 125 -4.29 4.35 2.87
C LEU A 125 -3.21 4.76 1.87
N GLY A 126 -3.32 4.24 0.66
CA GLY A 126 -2.45 4.48 -0.48
C GLY A 126 -3.23 4.91 -1.71
N THR A 127 -2.92 4.35 -2.88
CA THR A 127 -3.73 4.53 -4.10
C THR A 127 -5.17 4.07 -3.89
N GLY A 128 -5.36 2.90 -3.27
CA GLY A 128 -6.62 2.39 -2.73
C GLY A 128 -6.58 2.38 -1.19
N SER A 129 -7.61 1.78 -0.57
CA SER A 129 -7.68 1.62 0.89
C SER A 129 -8.10 0.21 1.30
N ASN A 130 -7.69 -0.20 2.50
CA ASN A 130 -8.10 -1.46 3.11
C ASN A 130 -7.96 -1.40 4.63
N ALA A 131 -8.66 -2.30 5.34
CA ALA A 131 -8.49 -2.48 6.77
C ALA A 131 -8.64 -3.96 7.15
N CYS A 132 -7.89 -4.41 8.15
CA CYS A 132 -7.99 -5.78 8.65
C CYS A 132 -7.67 -5.87 10.15
N VAL A 133 -8.22 -6.90 10.78
CA VAL A 133 -7.94 -7.29 12.17
C VAL A 133 -6.92 -8.41 12.16
N PHE A 134 -5.86 -8.21 12.93
CA PHE A 134 -4.74 -9.13 13.08
C PHE A 134 -4.67 -9.61 14.53
N ASP A 135 -4.60 -10.92 14.77
CA ASP A 135 -4.53 -11.52 16.11
C ASP A 135 -3.11 -11.68 16.67
N GLY A 136 -2.10 -11.33 15.88
CA GLY A 136 -0.68 -11.54 16.18
C GLY A 136 -0.03 -12.62 15.33
N GLU A 137 -0.81 -13.48 14.68
CA GLU A 137 -0.35 -14.55 13.79
C GLU A 137 -0.97 -14.46 12.40
N LYS A 138 -2.28 -14.19 12.33
CA LYS A 138 -3.05 -14.16 11.08
C LYS A 138 -4.08 -13.04 11.07
N ILE A 139 -4.54 -12.72 9.87
CA ILE A 139 -5.69 -11.85 9.69
C ILE A 139 -6.94 -12.66 9.99
N THR A 140 -7.69 -12.22 11.00
CA THR A 140 -8.94 -12.87 11.43
C THR A 140 -10.17 -12.28 10.73
N ARG A 141 -10.05 -11.04 10.25
CA ARG A 141 -11.10 -10.32 9.53
C ARG A 141 -10.50 -9.29 8.60
N SER A 142 -11.08 -9.09 7.44
CA SER A 142 -10.73 -8.03 6.49
C SER A 142 -11.99 -7.36 5.96
N VAL A 143 -11.88 -6.08 5.66
CA VAL A 143 -12.90 -5.37 4.87
C VAL A 143 -12.87 -5.90 3.44
N ALA A 144 -14.04 -6.07 2.84
CA ALA A 144 -14.13 -6.43 1.42
C ALA A 144 -13.56 -5.31 0.55
N SER A 145 -12.48 -5.60 -0.19
CA SER A 145 -11.94 -4.66 -1.16
C SER A 145 -12.85 -4.63 -2.37
N LEU A 146 -13.59 -3.53 -2.55
CA LEU A 146 -14.55 -3.34 -3.65
C LEU A 146 -13.96 -2.54 -4.81
N GLY A 147 -12.69 -2.11 -4.68
CA GLY A 147 -11.98 -1.31 -5.67
C GLY A 147 -12.49 0.14 -5.75
N PHE A 148 -11.87 0.92 -6.62
CA PHE A 148 -11.99 2.39 -6.64
C PHE A 148 -13.36 2.91 -7.11
N MET A 149 -14.17 2.10 -7.79
CA MET A 149 -15.48 2.53 -8.30
C MET A 149 -16.52 2.64 -7.19
N ILE A 150 -16.56 1.65 -6.29
CA ILE A 150 -17.60 1.49 -5.27
C ILE A 150 -17.03 1.34 -3.86
N GLY A 151 -15.73 1.54 -3.68
CA GLY A 151 -14.99 1.45 -2.43
C GLY A 151 -13.77 2.37 -2.46
N ASP A 152 -12.72 1.95 -1.74
CA ASP A 152 -11.46 2.68 -1.58
C ASP A 152 -11.63 4.07 -0.93
N GLU A 153 -12.62 4.24 -0.03
CA GLU A 153 -12.84 5.47 0.72
C GLU A 153 -11.54 5.87 1.47
N GLY A 154 -11.28 7.17 1.57
CA GLY A 154 -10.08 7.71 2.25
C GLY A 154 -8.78 7.53 1.49
N SER A 155 -8.78 6.83 0.35
CA SER A 155 -7.60 6.62 -0.49
C SER A 155 -7.21 7.84 -1.32
N GLY A 156 -6.02 7.79 -1.92
CA GLY A 156 -5.59 8.81 -2.89
C GLY A 156 -6.51 8.90 -4.10
N CYS A 157 -7.04 7.75 -4.57
CA CYS A 157 -8.03 7.73 -5.63
C CYS A 157 -9.33 8.43 -5.22
N HIS A 158 -9.82 8.23 -3.99
CA HIS A 158 -11.00 8.91 -3.49
C HIS A 158 -10.79 10.42 -3.38
N ILE A 159 -9.67 10.85 -2.79
CA ILE A 159 -9.31 12.28 -2.69
C ILE A 159 -9.20 12.89 -4.10
N GLY A 160 -8.51 12.22 -5.01
CA GLY A 160 -8.35 12.70 -6.39
C GLY A 160 -9.67 12.81 -7.14
N LYS A 161 -10.58 11.85 -6.98
CA LYS A 161 -11.95 11.94 -7.54
C LYS A 161 -12.68 13.18 -7.03
N ARG A 162 -12.62 13.48 -5.73
CA ARG A 162 -13.27 14.65 -5.13
C ARG A 162 -12.67 15.95 -5.65
N ILE A 163 -11.35 16.05 -5.76
CA ILE A 163 -10.66 17.23 -6.30
C ILE A 163 -11.09 17.50 -7.75
N VAL A 164 -11.04 16.49 -8.61
CA VAL A 164 -11.40 16.64 -10.04
C VAL A 164 -12.90 16.89 -10.23
N HIS A 165 -13.75 16.24 -9.46
CA HIS A 165 -15.19 16.49 -9.45
C HIS A 165 -15.48 17.97 -9.17
N ASP A 166 -14.93 18.50 -8.08
CA ASP A 166 -15.19 19.86 -7.64
C ASP A 166 -14.58 20.91 -8.61
N TYR A 167 -13.44 20.56 -9.24
CA TYR A 167 -12.86 21.37 -10.31
C TYR A 167 -13.81 21.51 -11.50
N PHE A 168 -14.30 20.40 -12.08
CA PHE A 168 -15.17 20.46 -13.25
C PHE A 168 -16.56 21.04 -12.97
N LEU A 169 -17.06 20.93 -11.75
CA LEU A 169 -18.35 21.51 -11.36
C LEU A 169 -18.24 22.97 -10.87
N GLY A 170 -17.04 23.55 -10.84
CA GLY A 170 -16.85 24.93 -10.36
C GLY A 170 -17.09 25.09 -8.86
N LEU A 171 -16.95 24.03 -8.08
CA LEU A 171 -17.10 24.03 -6.62
C LEU A 171 -15.79 24.34 -5.88
N MET A 172 -14.67 24.25 -6.58
CA MET A 172 -13.36 24.57 -6.04
C MET A 172 -13.21 26.10 -5.89
N PRO A 173 -12.65 26.60 -4.78
CA PRO A 173 -12.33 28.02 -4.60
C PRO A 173 -11.46 28.55 -5.75
N GLU A 174 -11.69 29.80 -6.16
CA GLU A 174 -11.08 30.39 -7.36
C GLU A 174 -9.56 30.38 -7.33
N ASP A 175 -8.96 30.68 -6.19
CA ASP A 175 -7.50 30.67 -6.00
C ASP A 175 -6.89 29.26 -6.21
N LEU A 176 -7.57 28.23 -5.75
CA LEU A 176 -7.16 26.84 -5.98
C LEU A 176 -7.47 26.38 -7.40
N ARG A 177 -8.59 26.82 -7.98
CA ARG A 177 -8.96 26.50 -9.35
C ARG A 177 -7.88 26.99 -10.34
N LEU A 178 -7.41 28.22 -10.17
CA LEU A 178 -6.33 28.78 -10.98
C LEU A 178 -5.03 27.98 -10.85
N LYS A 179 -4.63 27.60 -9.63
CA LYS A 179 -3.46 26.73 -9.41
C LYS A 179 -3.63 25.35 -10.04
N PHE A 180 -4.85 24.79 -10.00
CA PHE A 180 -5.14 23.51 -10.60
C PHE A 180 -5.06 23.57 -12.12
N ASP A 181 -5.64 24.62 -12.74
CA ASP A 181 -5.55 24.87 -14.18
C ASP A 181 -4.09 25.00 -14.64
N GLU A 182 -3.30 25.81 -13.94
CA GLU A 182 -1.88 26.00 -14.26
C GLU A 182 -1.08 24.70 -14.20
N LYS A 183 -1.42 23.83 -13.25
CA LYS A 183 -0.68 22.58 -13.04
C LYS A 183 -1.09 21.48 -14.00
N TYR A 184 -2.37 21.32 -14.31
CA TYR A 184 -2.88 20.16 -14.99
C TYR A 184 -3.42 20.41 -16.39
N HIS A 185 -3.88 21.62 -16.72
CA HIS A 185 -4.51 21.97 -18.02
C HIS A 185 -5.52 20.91 -18.44
N LEU A 186 -6.43 20.52 -17.54
CA LEU A 186 -7.22 19.31 -17.67
C LEU A 186 -8.41 19.52 -18.60
N ASP A 187 -8.36 18.91 -19.78
CA ASP A 187 -9.51 18.83 -20.69
C ASP A 187 -10.48 17.74 -20.25
N ARG A 188 -11.78 18.03 -20.23
CA ARG A 188 -12.81 17.12 -19.74
C ARG A 188 -12.89 15.83 -20.55
N ASP A 189 -12.87 15.91 -21.87
CA ASP A 189 -13.09 14.75 -22.72
C ASP A 189 -11.86 13.84 -22.74
N ALA A 190 -10.66 14.42 -22.72
CA ALA A 190 -9.41 13.70 -22.55
C ALA A 190 -9.36 13.02 -21.17
N PHE A 191 -9.80 13.70 -20.11
CA PHE A 191 -9.91 13.12 -18.77
C PHE A 191 -10.85 11.92 -18.73
N LEU A 192 -12.08 12.06 -19.26
CA LEU A 192 -13.05 10.96 -19.29
C LEU A 192 -12.54 9.77 -20.11
N LYS A 193 -11.93 10.02 -21.26
CA LYS A 193 -11.29 8.98 -22.04
C LYS A 193 -10.21 8.24 -21.24
N ARG A 194 -9.37 8.96 -20.50
CA ARG A 194 -8.31 8.39 -19.69
C ARG A 194 -8.85 7.55 -18.53
N VAL A 195 -9.95 7.98 -17.89
CA VAL A 195 -10.57 7.25 -16.77
C VAL A 195 -11.29 5.99 -17.24
N TYR A 196 -12.07 6.06 -18.33
CA TYR A 196 -12.95 4.95 -18.75
C TYR A 196 -12.32 3.98 -19.76
N GLN A 197 -11.30 4.41 -20.49
CA GLN A 197 -10.66 3.60 -21.54
C GLN A 197 -9.16 3.43 -21.35
N GLY A 198 -8.56 4.15 -20.39
CA GLY A 198 -7.14 4.09 -20.14
C GLY A 198 -6.77 2.95 -19.18
N GLU A 199 -5.48 2.65 -19.14
CA GLU A 199 -4.91 1.71 -18.19
C GLU A 199 -4.80 2.33 -16.77
N GLN A 200 -5.01 1.51 -15.74
CA GLN A 200 -4.82 1.87 -14.33
C GLN A 200 -5.56 3.18 -13.90
N PRO A 201 -6.88 3.29 -14.13
CA PRO A 201 -7.62 4.52 -13.84
C PRO A 201 -7.56 4.94 -12.37
N SER A 202 -7.51 4.00 -11.43
CA SER A 202 -7.37 4.30 -10.00
C SER A 202 -6.04 5.01 -9.68
N ARG A 203 -4.96 4.62 -10.34
CA ARG A 203 -3.65 5.27 -10.21
C ARG A 203 -3.69 6.69 -10.78
N TYR A 204 -4.26 6.85 -11.97
CA TYR A 204 -4.41 8.16 -12.59
C TYR A 204 -5.21 9.13 -11.71
N LEU A 205 -6.34 8.67 -11.18
CA LEU A 205 -7.14 9.46 -10.25
C LEU A 205 -6.38 9.81 -8.96
N ALA A 206 -5.62 8.87 -8.42
CA ALA A 206 -4.82 9.11 -7.22
C ALA A 206 -3.69 10.16 -7.42
N GLU A 207 -3.27 10.43 -8.66
CA GLU A 207 -2.28 11.48 -8.94
C GLU A 207 -2.79 12.87 -8.55
N PHE A 208 -4.10 13.12 -8.61
CA PHE A 208 -4.68 14.40 -8.21
C PHE A 208 -4.67 14.63 -6.69
N ALA A 209 -4.50 13.58 -5.88
CA ALA A 209 -4.27 13.76 -4.44
C ALA A 209 -2.97 14.51 -4.13
N LYS A 210 -2.02 14.58 -5.07
CA LYS A 210 -0.82 15.42 -4.93
C LYS A 210 -1.16 16.89 -4.87
N PHE A 211 -2.20 17.33 -5.60
CA PHE A 211 -2.67 18.72 -5.51
C PHE A 211 -3.18 19.04 -4.10
N ALA A 212 -3.92 18.12 -3.48
CA ALA A 212 -4.32 18.28 -2.09
C ALA A 212 -3.11 18.35 -1.15
N ALA A 213 -2.09 17.49 -1.37
CA ALA A 213 -0.86 17.51 -0.57
C ALA A 213 -0.08 18.83 -0.70
N ASP A 214 0.01 19.40 -1.91
CA ASP A 214 0.70 20.66 -2.17
C ASP A 214 -0.04 21.88 -1.59
N ASN A 215 -1.33 21.73 -1.26
CA ASN A 215 -2.17 22.79 -0.70
C ASN A 215 -2.79 22.37 0.66
N ILE A 216 -2.07 21.57 1.45
CA ILE A 216 -2.56 20.93 2.67
C ILE A 216 -3.03 21.89 3.75
N GLU A 217 -2.55 23.15 3.75
CA GLU A 217 -2.94 24.18 4.72
C GLU A 217 -4.24 24.90 4.35
N ASN A 218 -4.73 24.70 3.13
CA ASN A 218 -5.96 25.35 2.67
C ASN A 218 -7.19 24.68 3.31
N GLN A 219 -8.10 25.50 3.88
CA GLN A 219 -9.28 25.02 4.60
C GLN A 219 -10.23 24.17 3.75
N TYR A 220 -10.36 24.47 2.46
CA TYR A 220 -11.13 23.64 1.53
C TYR A 220 -10.51 22.26 1.35
N ILE A 221 -9.18 22.17 1.24
CA ILE A 221 -8.45 20.90 1.13
C ILE A 221 -8.57 20.10 2.42
N ILE A 222 -8.38 20.75 3.58
CA ILE A 222 -8.55 20.10 4.90
C ILE A 222 -9.95 19.49 5.01
N LYS A 223 -10.99 20.24 4.62
CA LYS A 223 -12.36 19.77 4.62
C LYS A 223 -12.56 18.54 3.72
N ILE A 224 -12.13 18.59 2.44
CA ILE A 224 -12.31 17.47 1.50
C ILE A 224 -11.58 16.22 1.95
N VAL A 225 -10.32 16.35 2.39
CA VAL A 225 -9.54 15.22 2.87
C VAL A 225 -10.16 14.64 4.14
N GLY A 226 -10.63 15.51 5.05
CA GLY A 226 -11.35 15.09 6.25
C GLY A 226 -12.62 14.30 5.93
N GLU A 227 -13.44 14.77 4.99
CA GLU A 227 -14.64 14.06 4.52
C GLU A 227 -14.30 12.70 3.90
N CYS A 228 -13.18 12.61 3.15
CA CYS A 228 -12.72 11.34 2.60
C CYS A 228 -12.30 10.35 3.70
N PHE A 229 -11.62 10.81 4.74
CA PHE A 229 -11.27 9.97 5.89
C PHE A 229 -12.48 9.59 6.72
N GLU A 230 -13.44 10.49 6.91
CA GLU A 230 -14.71 10.17 7.54
C GLU A 230 -15.44 9.03 6.79
N GLY A 231 -15.45 9.07 5.44
CA GLY A 231 -15.97 7.98 4.62
C GLY A 231 -15.28 6.64 4.90
N PHE A 232 -13.93 6.63 5.03
CA PHE A 232 -13.17 5.44 5.40
C PHE A 232 -13.52 4.93 6.80
N LEU A 233 -13.58 5.82 7.78
CA LEU A 233 -13.87 5.46 9.17
C LEU A 233 -15.32 4.95 9.33
N SER A 234 -16.25 5.54 8.62
CA SER A 234 -17.68 5.14 8.66
C SER A 234 -17.95 3.83 7.93
N SER A 235 -17.23 3.52 6.84
CA SER A 235 -17.42 2.30 6.05
C SER A 235 -16.55 1.15 6.54
N SER A 236 -15.23 1.32 6.43
CA SER A 236 -14.27 0.25 6.66
C SER A 236 -14.02 -0.02 8.14
N PHE A 237 -14.04 1.03 8.96
CA PHE A 237 -13.76 0.91 10.38
C PHE A 237 -14.98 0.53 11.23
N ARG A 238 -16.18 0.86 10.78
CA ARG A 238 -17.44 0.54 11.47
C ARG A 238 -17.66 -0.96 11.64
N LEU A 239 -17.26 -1.75 10.65
CA LEU A 239 -17.38 -3.21 10.72
C LEU A 239 -16.48 -3.80 11.82
N GLU A 240 -15.40 -3.10 12.19
CA GLU A 240 -14.42 -3.51 13.18
C GLU A 240 -14.74 -3.01 14.59
N ARG A 241 -15.61 -2.02 14.74
CA ARG A 241 -15.98 -1.44 16.05
C ARG A 241 -16.57 -2.48 17.00
N SER A 242 -17.32 -3.45 16.48
CA SER A 242 -17.84 -4.59 17.27
C SER A 242 -16.74 -5.53 17.79
N VAL A 243 -15.56 -5.50 17.15
CA VAL A 243 -14.36 -6.25 17.57
C VAL A 243 -13.49 -5.41 18.50
N MET A 244 -13.48 -4.08 18.32
CA MET A 244 -12.72 -3.13 19.14
C MET A 244 -13.22 -3.08 20.59
N GLU A 245 -14.49 -3.31 20.84
CA GLU A 245 -15.07 -3.30 22.21
C GLU A 245 -14.46 -4.38 23.11
N LYS A 246 -13.71 -5.33 22.57
CA LYS A 246 -13.22 -6.47 23.35
C LYS A 246 -11.71 -6.67 23.46
N SER A 247 -10.85 -6.14 22.57
CA SER A 247 -9.44 -6.60 22.63
C SER A 247 -8.36 -5.73 21.99
N TYR A 248 -8.63 -4.80 21.07
CA TYR A 248 -7.55 -4.18 20.29
C TYR A 248 -7.49 -2.66 20.48
N SER A 249 -6.67 -2.24 21.46
CA SER A 249 -6.32 -0.83 21.66
C SER A 249 -5.28 -0.31 20.63
N ASN A 250 -4.91 -1.14 19.64
CA ASN A 250 -3.77 -0.89 18.77
C ASN A 250 -4.24 -0.73 17.31
N VAL A 251 -4.39 0.51 16.87
CA VAL A 251 -4.76 0.85 15.48
C VAL A 251 -3.55 1.50 14.82
N GLY A 252 -3.18 1.01 13.64
CA GLY A 252 -2.06 1.57 12.88
C GLY A 252 -2.40 1.76 11.41
N PHE A 253 -1.71 2.71 10.79
CA PHE A 253 -1.90 3.07 9.39
C PHE A 253 -0.61 2.91 8.60
N VAL A 254 -0.73 2.40 7.38
CA VAL A 254 0.35 2.33 6.39
C VAL A 254 -0.11 2.99 5.10
N GLY A 255 0.77 3.75 4.47
CA GLY A 255 0.55 4.31 3.15
C GLY A 255 0.84 5.79 3.05
N SER A 256 1.13 6.23 1.82
CA SER A 256 1.51 7.62 1.57
C SER A 256 0.42 8.63 1.93
N ILE A 257 -0.85 8.27 1.73
CA ILE A 257 -1.99 9.14 2.06
C ILE A 257 -2.13 9.31 3.56
N ALA A 258 -2.11 8.21 4.32
CA ALA A 258 -2.12 8.29 5.78
C ALA A 258 -0.96 9.14 6.34
N TYR A 259 0.22 9.00 5.74
CA TYR A 259 1.41 9.69 6.20
C TYR A 259 1.42 11.18 5.85
N ILE A 260 1.05 11.54 4.61
CA ILE A 260 1.02 12.93 4.13
C ILE A 260 -0.04 13.73 4.89
N PHE A 261 -1.24 13.18 5.02
CA PHE A 261 -2.38 13.85 5.66
C PHE A 261 -2.57 13.43 7.12
N LYS A 262 -1.49 13.04 7.81
CA LYS A 262 -1.54 12.47 9.16
C LYS A 262 -2.26 13.34 10.17
N GLU A 263 -2.10 14.67 10.12
CA GLU A 263 -2.73 15.59 11.07
C GLU A 263 -4.25 15.59 10.90
N ILE A 264 -4.73 15.61 9.64
CA ILE A 264 -6.16 15.54 9.31
C ILE A 264 -6.72 14.18 9.72
N LEU A 265 -5.96 13.10 9.45
CA LEU A 265 -6.36 11.75 9.83
C LEU A 265 -6.47 11.60 11.36
N LEU A 266 -5.50 12.09 12.12
CA LEU A 266 -5.50 12.04 13.58
C LEU A 266 -6.68 12.80 14.17
N GLN A 267 -7.02 13.96 13.60
CA GLN A 267 -8.19 14.73 14.03
C GLN A 267 -9.50 13.95 13.77
N GLN A 268 -9.64 13.29 12.63
CA GLN A 268 -10.82 12.46 12.35
C GLN A 268 -10.90 11.24 13.30
N LEU A 269 -9.76 10.61 13.59
CA LEU A 269 -9.70 9.51 14.56
C LEU A 269 -10.11 9.94 15.96
N GLU A 270 -9.69 11.13 16.40
CA GLU A 270 -10.09 11.70 17.69
C GLU A 270 -11.60 11.92 17.77
N ASN A 271 -12.25 12.42 16.70
CA ASN A 271 -13.70 12.56 16.62
C ASN A 271 -14.44 11.22 16.79
N HIS A 272 -13.80 10.12 16.44
CA HIS A 272 -14.32 8.75 16.60
C HIS A 272 -13.86 8.06 17.90
N ASN A 273 -13.12 8.75 18.78
CA ASN A 273 -12.50 8.17 19.99
C ASN A 273 -11.58 6.98 19.67
N VAL A 274 -10.84 7.05 18.57
CA VAL A 274 -9.88 6.03 18.14
C VAL A 274 -8.45 6.52 18.37
N LYS A 275 -7.68 5.74 19.14
CA LYS A 275 -6.27 6.04 19.37
C LYS A 275 -5.41 5.37 18.31
N CYS A 276 -4.69 6.17 17.54
CA CYS A 276 -3.68 5.69 16.60
C CYS A 276 -2.35 5.39 17.32
N SER A 277 -1.80 4.21 17.09
CA SER A 277 -0.53 3.80 17.68
C SER A 277 0.69 4.10 16.80
N LYS A 278 0.51 4.03 15.47
CA LYS A 278 1.62 4.18 14.51
C LYS A 278 1.10 4.54 13.11
N ILE A 279 1.79 5.45 12.44
CA ILE A 279 1.56 5.74 11.02
C ILE A 279 2.89 5.59 10.27
N LEU A 280 2.90 4.70 9.26
CA LEU A 280 4.07 4.44 8.41
C LEU A 280 3.81 4.92 6.98
N LYS A 281 4.79 5.58 6.37
CA LYS A 281 4.71 5.98 4.95
C LYS A 281 4.67 4.77 4.02
N ASN A 282 5.45 3.73 4.35
CA ASN A 282 5.47 2.42 3.69
C ASN A 282 5.78 1.34 4.73
N PRO A 283 5.49 0.06 4.47
CA PRO A 283 5.69 -1.00 5.45
C PRO A 283 7.14 -1.49 5.53
N MET A 284 8.01 -1.19 4.55
CA MET A 284 9.29 -1.88 4.38
C MET A 284 10.21 -1.79 5.61
N ASP A 285 10.32 -0.61 6.24
CA ASP A 285 11.19 -0.47 7.43
C ASP A 285 10.71 -1.35 8.59
N GLY A 286 9.39 -1.42 8.80
CA GLY A 286 8.79 -2.30 9.79
C GLY A 286 8.95 -3.79 9.43
N LEU A 287 8.88 -4.15 8.16
CA LEU A 287 9.13 -5.51 7.68
C LEU A 287 10.60 -5.90 7.88
N ILE A 288 11.54 -5.00 7.62
CA ILE A 288 12.97 -5.23 7.89
C ILE A 288 13.17 -5.52 9.39
N GLU A 289 12.56 -4.73 10.28
CA GLU A 289 12.63 -4.97 11.72
C GLU A 289 12.01 -6.32 12.10
N PHE A 290 10.86 -6.65 11.54
CA PHE A 290 10.17 -7.92 11.78
C PHE A 290 11.02 -9.14 11.43
N TYR A 291 11.75 -9.09 10.31
CA TYR A 291 12.59 -10.21 9.86
C TYR A 291 14.02 -10.20 10.43
N LYS A 292 14.42 -9.15 11.14
CA LYS A 292 15.70 -9.11 11.89
C LYS A 292 15.61 -9.71 13.28
N ASN A 293 14.41 -9.82 13.83
CA ASN A 293 14.14 -10.40 15.15
C ASN A 293 13.93 -11.90 15.05
#